data_ca1112d8ee4d4e0447bd09244cd9e275
#
_entry.id   ca1112d8ee4d4e0447bd09244cd9e275
#
_cell.length_a   1.000
_cell.length_b   1.000
_cell.length_c   1.000
_cell.angle_alpha   90.00
_cell.angle_beta   90.00
_cell.angle_gamma   90.00
#
_symmetry.space_group_name_H-M   'P 1'
#
loop_
_entity.id
_entity.type
_entity.pdbx_description
1 polymer ?
#
loop_
_entity_poly.entity_id
_entity_poly.type
_entity_poly.pdbx_seq_one_letter_code
_entity_poly.pdbx_strand_id
1 'polypeptide(L)'
;MKLPGFAPLTERFPAAALTCAGNFKINVSGEPAERLSIGCETLDRDYWEFDRGFESLKELSPGWARIQSGWDKCEKTPGVYDFEWLDHIVDKLCSINIRPWMCVCFGNRRIYGPEPPIRQCPLTVSPEAAAAWEKYLEILAARYKGRVDHFEIWNEPDLCWDGEHRQSIALYADLVKVSSAALRKGNKDAFILGGGIACGIRNSLRYNGFALADEFFGQGVKEYINGYSYHAYDVFPEMVQAPEVAAFRRVLEKHGLEGLPLWQGEGGCPAKWQKDNALSKHPWDDAKQARHLLRNMLCDLRHGAEISSYFMLSDFTYRYANGTLGPCHYGLLSHPDYQRRPSFYAYQSLCELFRGRVELYEDILFSLHKTDEERHEISIEESAAIDAKRVSIERFSFINKGFPLLAWYRPVNPHIPEPMFLNTMVIEGEKAELFLDPLLLDPITQELWRPERVEKEERWGGVRVRIENLPTADYPLFLLPGTFVSQA
;
A
#
# COMPACT_ATOMS: atom_id res chain seq x y z
N MET A 1 -19.68 -2.02 -15.28
CA MET A 1 -19.59 -0.51 -15.33
C MET A 1 -18.54 -0.13 -16.37
N LYS A 2 -18.80 0.83 -17.28
CA LYS A 2 -17.77 1.27 -18.25
C LYS A 2 -16.86 2.29 -17.58
N LEU A 3 -15.62 1.87 -17.33
CA LEU A 3 -14.59 2.76 -16.77
C LEU A 3 -13.72 3.34 -17.92
N PRO A 4 -13.40 4.63 -17.90
CA PRO A 4 -12.51 5.23 -18.89
C PRO A 4 -11.15 4.51 -18.92
N GLY A 5 -10.70 4.12 -20.12
CA GLY A 5 -9.43 3.42 -20.30
C GLY A 5 -9.46 1.90 -20.07
N PHE A 6 -10.63 1.32 -19.76
CA PHE A 6 -10.80 -0.13 -19.57
C PHE A 6 -11.95 -0.68 -20.39
N ALA A 7 -11.61 -1.36 -21.48
CA ALA A 7 -12.55 -2.19 -22.22
C ALA A 7 -12.68 -3.57 -21.53
N PRO A 8 -13.80 -4.30 -21.72
CA PRO A 8 -13.97 -5.66 -21.24
C PRO A 8 -12.82 -6.59 -21.67
N LEU A 9 -12.53 -7.63 -20.86
CA LEU A 9 -11.43 -8.55 -21.17
C LEU A 9 -11.55 -9.18 -22.56
N THR A 10 -12.76 -9.53 -22.98
CA THR A 10 -13.01 -10.13 -24.32
C THR A 10 -12.81 -9.17 -25.48
N GLU A 11 -12.94 -7.88 -25.29
CA GLU A 11 -12.58 -6.87 -26.29
C GLU A 11 -11.07 -6.67 -26.39
N ARG A 12 -10.38 -6.72 -25.24
CA ARG A 12 -8.91 -6.59 -25.15
C ARG A 12 -8.18 -7.87 -25.59
N PHE A 13 -8.80 -9.03 -25.36
CA PHE A 13 -8.29 -10.37 -25.67
C PHE A 13 -9.33 -11.16 -26.47
N PRO A 14 -9.54 -10.86 -27.77
CA PRO A 14 -10.61 -11.48 -28.55
C PRO A 14 -10.52 -13.00 -28.69
N ALA A 15 -9.32 -13.58 -28.58
CA ALA A 15 -9.09 -15.02 -28.62
C ALA A 15 -9.14 -15.71 -27.25
N ALA A 16 -9.39 -14.96 -26.16
CA ALA A 16 -9.60 -15.56 -24.84
C ALA A 16 -10.92 -16.36 -24.83
N ALA A 17 -10.86 -17.59 -24.34
CA ALA A 17 -12.04 -18.46 -24.22
C ALA A 17 -12.76 -18.15 -22.88
N LEU A 18 -13.53 -17.06 -22.85
CA LEU A 18 -14.17 -16.51 -21.65
C LEU A 18 -15.66 -16.22 -21.91
N THR A 19 -16.51 -16.64 -20.99
CA THR A 19 -17.93 -16.26 -20.94
C THR A 19 -18.18 -15.33 -19.75
N CYS A 20 -18.93 -14.25 -19.95
CA CYS A 20 -19.28 -13.33 -18.87
C CYS A 20 -20.07 -14.04 -17.76
N ALA A 21 -19.59 -13.95 -16.53
CA ALA A 21 -20.22 -14.55 -15.34
C ALA A 21 -20.90 -13.51 -14.43
N GLY A 22 -20.85 -12.23 -14.80
CA GLY A 22 -21.45 -11.13 -14.05
C GLY A 22 -20.45 -10.19 -13.42
N ASN A 23 -20.81 -9.58 -12.30
CA ASN A 23 -19.95 -8.66 -11.57
C ASN A 23 -19.54 -9.24 -10.22
N PHE A 24 -18.33 -8.92 -9.79
CA PHE A 24 -17.83 -9.22 -8.45
C PHE A 24 -18.63 -8.43 -7.42
N LYS A 25 -19.19 -9.11 -6.45
CA LYS A 25 -20.00 -8.48 -5.41
C LYS A 25 -19.08 -7.89 -4.35
N ILE A 26 -19.40 -6.68 -3.92
CA ILE A 26 -18.71 -5.99 -2.83
C ILE A 26 -19.63 -6.01 -1.60
N ASN A 27 -19.17 -6.62 -0.52
CA ASN A 27 -19.90 -6.69 0.73
C ASN A 27 -19.45 -5.59 1.70
N VAL A 28 -20.08 -4.43 1.64
CA VAL A 28 -19.73 -3.24 2.45
C VAL A 28 -19.84 -3.47 3.97
N SER A 29 -20.64 -4.45 4.40
CA SER A 29 -20.84 -4.78 5.83
C SER A 29 -19.96 -5.92 6.32
N GLY A 30 -19.10 -6.45 5.47
CA GLY A 30 -18.20 -7.54 5.84
C GLY A 30 -17.05 -7.13 6.74
N GLU A 31 -16.25 -8.10 7.13
CA GLU A 31 -15.01 -7.92 7.86
C GLU A 31 -14.02 -7.06 7.03
N PRO A 32 -13.31 -6.07 7.62
CA PRO A 32 -12.38 -5.24 6.87
C PRO A 32 -11.13 -6.03 6.44
N ALA A 33 -10.43 -5.52 5.42
CA ALA A 33 -9.18 -6.12 4.92
C ALA A 33 -8.01 -5.78 5.85
N GLU A 34 -7.64 -6.71 6.74
CA GLU A 34 -6.72 -6.45 7.85
C GLU A 34 -5.33 -5.97 7.47
N ARG A 35 -4.84 -6.36 6.29
CA ARG A 35 -3.49 -6.01 5.82
C ARG A 35 -3.43 -4.80 4.88
N LEU A 36 -4.58 -4.17 4.60
CA LEU A 36 -4.67 -3.01 3.73
C LEU A 36 -4.97 -1.74 4.51
N SER A 37 -4.29 -0.66 4.15
CA SER A 37 -4.44 0.66 4.73
C SER A 37 -4.63 1.71 3.63
N ILE A 38 -5.34 2.78 3.96
CA ILE A 38 -5.52 3.95 3.10
C ILE A 38 -5.03 5.21 3.79
N GLY A 39 -4.30 6.04 3.06
CA GLY A 39 -3.88 7.35 3.54
C GLY A 39 -5.04 8.33 3.64
N CYS A 40 -5.20 8.92 4.81
CA CYS A 40 -6.12 10.03 5.11
C CYS A 40 -5.32 11.21 5.71
N GLU A 41 -4.14 11.46 5.19
CA GLU A 41 -3.24 12.53 5.63
C GLU A 41 -3.78 13.90 5.23
N THR A 42 -3.13 14.94 5.71
CA THR A 42 -3.37 16.37 5.40
C THR A 42 -4.67 16.97 5.91
N LEU A 43 -5.48 16.21 6.65
CA LEU A 43 -6.69 16.69 7.33
C LEU A 43 -6.37 17.68 8.47
N ASP A 44 -5.19 17.55 9.06
CA ASP A 44 -4.65 18.51 10.04
C ASP A 44 -4.43 19.90 9.45
N ARG A 45 -4.25 19.99 8.12
CA ARG A 45 -4.00 21.22 7.36
C ARG A 45 -5.21 21.67 6.52
N ASP A 46 -6.36 20.98 6.66
CA ASP A 46 -7.60 21.25 5.94
C ASP A 46 -7.44 21.27 4.40
N TYR A 47 -6.59 20.38 3.85
CA TYR A 47 -6.36 20.33 2.42
C TYR A 47 -7.47 19.61 1.65
N TRP A 48 -8.27 18.79 2.32
CA TRP A 48 -9.49 18.18 1.81
C TRP A 48 -10.48 17.90 2.94
N GLU A 49 -11.75 17.60 2.61
CA GLU A 49 -12.85 17.46 3.55
C GLU A 49 -13.18 15.99 3.79
N PHE A 50 -12.89 15.48 5.00
CA PHE A 50 -13.08 14.08 5.37
C PHE A 50 -14.50 13.57 5.12
N ASP A 51 -15.53 14.36 5.51
CA ASP A 51 -16.93 13.97 5.38
C ASP A 51 -17.38 13.75 3.95
N ARG A 52 -16.80 14.44 2.99
CA ARG A 52 -17.09 14.25 1.56
C ARG A 52 -16.50 12.94 1.02
N GLY A 53 -15.42 12.44 1.60
CA GLY A 53 -14.81 11.14 1.26
C GLY A 53 -15.38 9.97 2.05
N PHE A 54 -16.11 10.21 3.15
CA PHE A 54 -16.45 9.21 4.15
C PHE A 54 -17.29 8.05 3.61
N GLU A 55 -18.36 8.30 2.84
CA GLU A 55 -19.17 7.21 2.28
C GLU A 55 -18.36 6.34 1.29
N SER A 56 -17.47 6.95 0.51
CA SER A 56 -16.56 6.20 -0.35
C SER A 56 -15.58 5.35 0.45
N LEU A 57 -15.03 5.90 1.55
CA LEU A 57 -14.14 5.16 2.45
C LEU A 57 -14.85 3.96 3.10
N LYS A 58 -16.09 4.13 3.53
CA LYS A 58 -16.92 3.04 4.06
C LYS A 58 -17.12 1.91 3.06
N GLU A 59 -17.33 2.25 1.78
CA GLU A 59 -17.49 1.25 0.72
C GLU A 59 -16.17 0.53 0.36
N LEU A 60 -15.01 1.14 0.61
CA LEU A 60 -13.71 0.48 0.42
C LEU A 60 -13.43 -0.57 1.49
N SER A 61 -13.78 -0.28 2.74
CA SER A 61 -13.58 -1.17 3.89
C SER A 61 -12.14 -1.70 4.07
N PRO A 62 -11.09 -0.83 4.05
CA PRO A 62 -9.75 -1.24 4.43
C PRO A 62 -9.69 -1.56 5.93
N GLY A 63 -8.67 -2.31 6.37
CA GLY A 63 -8.44 -2.59 7.79
C GLY A 63 -7.97 -1.39 8.58
N TRP A 64 -7.25 -0.47 7.90
CA TRP A 64 -6.58 0.66 8.53
C TRP A 64 -6.73 1.95 7.75
N ALA A 65 -6.61 3.08 8.46
CA ALA A 65 -6.46 4.40 7.87
C ALA A 65 -5.30 5.15 8.55
N ARG A 66 -4.36 5.65 7.74
CA ARG A 66 -3.27 6.51 8.23
C ARG A 66 -3.76 7.94 8.32
N ILE A 67 -3.66 8.55 9.52
CA ILE A 67 -4.03 9.95 9.76
C ILE A 67 -2.86 10.69 10.41
N GLN A 68 -2.82 12.01 10.30
CA GLN A 68 -1.82 12.84 10.96
C GLN A 68 -2.42 13.53 12.19
N SER A 69 -1.65 13.60 13.28
CA SER A 69 -2.16 14.04 14.59
C SER A 69 -2.44 15.55 14.70
N GLY A 70 -1.74 16.37 13.90
CA GLY A 70 -2.00 17.80 13.80
C GLY A 70 -1.81 18.59 15.09
N TRP A 71 -0.63 18.54 15.71
CA TRP A 71 -0.34 19.29 16.94
C TRP A 71 -0.66 20.78 16.85
N ASP A 72 -0.28 21.45 15.75
CA ASP A 72 -0.57 22.88 15.50
C ASP A 72 -2.08 23.19 15.45
N LYS A 73 -2.89 22.22 15.03
CA LYS A 73 -4.36 22.36 14.97
C LYS A 73 -5.02 22.04 16.31
N CYS A 74 -4.44 21.13 17.09
CA CYS A 74 -4.98 20.72 18.38
C CYS A 74 -4.63 21.69 19.52
N GLU A 75 -3.48 22.40 19.48
CA GLU A 75 -3.02 23.31 20.52
C GLU A 75 -2.78 24.69 19.94
N LYS A 76 -3.78 25.58 20.04
CA LYS A 76 -3.71 26.98 19.56
C LYS A 76 -3.26 27.94 20.65
N THR A 77 -3.34 27.53 21.91
CA THR A 77 -2.92 28.26 23.10
C THR A 77 -2.12 27.30 23.99
N PRO A 78 -0.96 27.67 24.53
CA PRO A 78 -0.10 26.79 25.29
C PRO A 78 -0.86 26.04 26.38
N GLY A 79 -0.81 24.72 26.36
CA GLY A 79 -1.46 23.84 27.34
C GLY A 79 -2.98 23.69 27.19
N VAL A 80 -3.60 24.32 26.18
CA VAL A 80 -5.04 24.23 25.91
C VAL A 80 -5.28 23.42 24.63
N TYR A 81 -5.85 22.24 24.78
CA TYR A 81 -6.03 21.29 23.68
C TYR A 81 -7.48 21.25 23.21
N ASP A 82 -7.67 21.37 21.91
CA ASP A 82 -8.93 21.20 21.19
C ASP A 82 -8.78 20.04 20.18
N PHE A 83 -9.40 18.91 20.49
CA PHE A 83 -9.36 17.70 19.68
C PHE A 83 -10.66 17.46 18.89
N GLU A 84 -11.60 18.37 18.87
CA GLU A 84 -12.94 18.14 18.28
C GLU A 84 -12.84 17.63 16.83
N TRP A 85 -12.01 18.23 16.01
CA TRP A 85 -11.81 17.83 14.61
C TRP A 85 -11.22 16.39 14.49
N LEU A 86 -10.29 16.03 15.39
CA LEU A 86 -9.62 14.73 15.36
C LEU A 86 -10.52 13.63 15.96
N ASP A 87 -11.28 13.97 17.02
CA ASP A 87 -12.32 13.10 17.57
C ASP A 87 -13.33 12.69 16.51
N HIS A 88 -13.82 13.66 15.73
CA HIS A 88 -14.76 13.42 14.64
C HIS A 88 -14.25 12.39 13.65
N ILE A 89 -12.99 12.53 13.21
CA ILE A 89 -12.37 11.61 12.25
C ILE A 89 -12.19 10.23 12.87
N VAL A 90 -11.62 10.15 14.07
CA VAL A 90 -11.35 8.88 14.77
C VAL A 90 -12.67 8.14 15.04
N ASP A 91 -13.68 8.82 15.55
CA ASP A 91 -14.96 8.20 15.86
C ASP A 91 -15.68 7.68 14.60
N LYS A 92 -15.63 8.43 13.51
CA LYS A 92 -16.17 7.97 12.23
C LYS A 92 -15.43 6.74 11.68
N LEU A 93 -14.10 6.72 11.70
CA LEU A 93 -13.32 5.57 11.27
C LEU A 93 -13.66 4.32 12.11
N CYS A 94 -13.67 4.46 13.43
CA CYS A 94 -14.04 3.38 14.34
C CYS A 94 -15.48 2.89 14.12
N SER A 95 -16.42 3.80 13.81
CA SER A 95 -17.83 3.44 13.57
C SER A 95 -18.06 2.53 12.35
N ILE A 96 -17.09 2.46 11.45
CA ILE A 96 -17.10 1.62 10.24
C ILE A 96 -16.03 0.51 10.29
N ASN A 97 -15.53 0.17 11.48
CA ASN A 97 -14.52 -0.85 11.73
C ASN A 97 -13.17 -0.63 11.02
N ILE A 98 -12.83 0.60 10.68
CA ILE A 98 -11.49 0.96 10.20
C ILE A 98 -10.66 1.42 11.39
N ARG A 99 -9.51 0.78 11.61
CA ARG A 99 -8.58 1.11 12.69
C ARG A 99 -7.72 2.31 12.29
N PRO A 100 -7.80 3.46 12.98
CA PRO A 100 -6.86 4.54 12.72
C PRO A 100 -5.48 4.16 13.24
N TRP A 101 -4.42 4.48 12.49
CA TRP A 101 -3.07 4.59 12.99
C TRP A 101 -2.55 6.01 12.72
N MET A 102 -1.84 6.56 13.70
CA MET A 102 -1.63 7.98 13.76
C MET A 102 -0.15 8.32 13.57
N CYS A 103 0.18 9.01 12.47
CA CYS A 103 1.48 9.64 12.30
C CYS A 103 1.52 10.88 13.19
N VAL A 104 2.30 10.83 14.27
CA VAL A 104 2.52 11.98 15.15
C VAL A 104 3.57 12.88 14.55
N CYS A 105 3.13 13.88 13.88
CA CYS A 105 3.86 14.95 13.17
C CYS A 105 2.89 16.14 12.99
N PHE A 106 3.25 17.30 12.68
CA PHE A 106 4.49 17.99 12.62
C PHE A 106 4.66 18.85 13.88
N GLY A 107 5.59 19.86 13.90
CA GLY A 107 5.72 20.79 15.02
C GLY A 107 4.57 21.79 15.14
N ASN A 108 4.46 22.44 16.31
CA ASN A 108 3.49 23.52 16.53
C ASN A 108 4.15 24.88 16.30
N ARG A 109 4.08 25.34 15.06
CA ARG A 109 4.70 26.61 14.64
C ARG A 109 4.05 27.86 15.21
N ARG A 110 2.76 27.77 15.63
CA ARG A 110 2.01 28.93 16.12
C ARG A 110 2.52 29.41 17.47
N ILE A 111 2.94 28.45 18.30
CA ILE A 111 3.26 28.70 19.70
C ILE A 111 4.76 28.51 19.97
N TYR A 112 5.36 27.49 19.39
CA TYR A 112 6.69 26.99 19.77
C TYR A 112 7.74 27.10 18.65
N GLY A 113 7.48 27.80 17.58
CA GLY A 113 8.45 27.91 16.52
C GLY A 113 8.34 29.18 15.68
N PRO A 114 9.44 29.57 15.00
CA PRO A 114 9.37 30.66 14.04
C PRO A 114 8.52 30.24 12.83
N GLU A 115 7.79 31.15 12.29
CA GLU A 115 7.09 30.97 11.03
C GLU A 115 8.07 30.97 9.85
N PRO A 116 7.93 30.07 8.90
CA PRO A 116 7.75 28.62 8.97
C PRO A 116 9.07 27.92 9.22
N PRO A 117 9.18 26.71 9.70
CA PRO A 117 8.48 25.57 9.14
C PRO A 117 7.87 24.63 10.19
N ILE A 118 6.69 24.10 9.89
CA ILE A 118 6.07 23.02 10.67
C ILE A 118 6.91 21.72 10.73
N ARG A 119 7.92 21.61 9.88
CA ARG A 119 8.79 20.43 9.73
C ARG A 119 10.03 20.44 10.61
N GLN A 120 10.16 21.41 11.50
CA GLN A 120 11.28 21.43 12.43
C GLN A 120 11.04 20.47 13.59
N CYS A 121 12.06 19.68 13.94
CA CYS A 121 12.01 18.77 15.08
C CYS A 121 11.77 19.56 16.38
N PRO A 122 10.73 19.20 17.18
CA PRO A 122 10.43 19.91 18.43
C PRO A 122 11.60 19.99 19.41
N LEU A 123 12.48 18.98 19.41
CA LEU A 123 13.64 18.92 20.30
C LEU A 123 14.69 20.01 20.01
N THR A 124 14.66 20.60 18.80
CA THR A 124 15.64 21.61 18.38
C THR A 124 15.07 23.04 18.38
N VAL A 125 13.79 23.21 18.66
CA VAL A 125 13.16 24.53 18.70
C VAL A 125 13.50 25.25 20.01
N SER A 126 13.13 24.67 21.13
CA SER A 126 13.43 25.14 22.47
C SER A 126 13.13 24.05 23.51
N PRO A 127 13.65 24.17 24.75
CA PRO A 127 13.26 23.25 25.84
C PRO A 127 11.74 23.24 26.12
N GLU A 128 11.09 24.39 25.98
CA GLU A 128 9.65 24.54 26.15
C GLU A 128 8.88 23.78 25.06
N ALA A 129 9.33 23.87 23.79
CA ALA A 129 8.75 23.13 22.68
C ALA A 129 8.90 21.61 22.85
N ALA A 130 10.07 21.15 23.31
CA ALA A 130 10.33 19.76 23.61
C ALA A 130 9.39 19.23 24.72
N ALA A 131 9.28 19.97 25.83
CA ALA A 131 8.38 19.60 26.94
C ALA A 131 6.89 19.62 26.52
N ALA A 132 6.50 20.58 25.69
CA ALA A 132 5.14 20.67 25.18
C ALA A 132 4.82 19.53 24.19
N TRP A 133 5.78 19.10 23.36
CA TRP A 133 5.66 17.92 22.51
C TRP A 133 5.41 16.67 23.33
N GLU A 134 6.21 16.40 24.36
CA GLU A 134 6.01 15.25 25.25
C GLU A 134 4.62 15.29 25.91
N LYS A 135 4.22 16.47 26.40
CA LYS A 135 2.91 16.63 27.05
C LYS A 135 1.74 16.42 26.08
N TYR A 136 1.86 16.94 24.85
CA TYR A 136 0.87 16.72 23.81
C TYR A 136 0.71 15.23 23.51
N LEU A 137 1.81 14.48 23.31
CA LEU A 137 1.78 13.05 23.01
C LEU A 137 1.19 12.22 24.16
N GLU A 138 1.51 12.56 25.42
CA GLU A 138 0.91 11.91 26.59
C GLU A 138 -0.62 12.07 26.60
N ILE A 139 -1.10 13.29 26.38
CA ILE A 139 -2.54 13.60 26.37
C ILE A 139 -3.24 12.93 25.17
N LEU A 140 -2.61 13.01 24.00
CA LEU A 140 -3.11 12.38 22.76
C LEU A 140 -3.31 10.87 22.94
N ALA A 141 -2.28 10.17 23.43
CA ALA A 141 -2.33 8.73 23.63
C ALA A 141 -3.35 8.33 24.72
N ALA A 142 -3.45 9.09 25.79
CA ALA A 142 -4.45 8.86 26.84
C ALA A 142 -5.88 9.05 26.33
N ARG A 143 -6.11 10.10 25.49
CA ARG A 143 -7.43 10.41 24.94
C ARG A 143 -7.95 9.33 24.00
N TYR A 144 -7.07 8.79 23.16
CA TYR A 144 -7.48 7.84 22.12
C TYR A 144 -7.25 6.38 22.47
N LYS A 145 -6.81 6.07 23.69
CA LYS A 145 -6.58 4.69 24.13
C LYS A 145 -7.78 3.79 23.82
N GLY A 146 -7.51 2.65 23.15
CA GLY A 146 -8.52 1.68 22.72
C GLY A 146 -9.25 2.07 21.41
N ARG A 147 -9.04 3.27 20.88
CA ARG A 147 -9.49 3.70 19.54
C ARG A 147 -8.32 3.87 18.58
N VAL A 148 -7.23 4.45 19.06
CA VAL A 148 -5.94 4.55 18.35
C VAL A 148 -4.85 4.09 19.32
N ASP A 149 -4.27 2.94 19.02
CA ASP A 149 -3.18 2.36 19.80
C ASP A 149 -1.88 2.22 18.99
N HIS A 150 -1.88 2.59 17.70
CA HIS A 150 -0.75 2.52 16.79
C HIS A 150 -0.29 3.92 16.38
N PHE A 151 0.99 4.22 16.64
CA PHE A 151 1.57 5.54 16.41
C PHE A 151 2.85 5.43 15.60
N GLU A 152 2.94 6.17 14.50
CA GLU A 152 4.15 6.37 13.73
C GLU A 152 4.82 7.68 14.16
N ILE A 153 6.11 7.64 14.45
CA ILE A 153 6.83 8.82 14.90
C ILE A 153 7.38 9.58 13.70
N TRP A 154 6.80 10.77 13.45
CA TRP A 154 7.16 11.70 12.38
C TRP A 154 6.86 11.20 10.97
N ASN A 155 7.03 12.12 9.99
CA ASN A 155 6.86 11.84 8.57
C ASN A 155 8.12 12.27 7.82
N GLU A 156 8.80 11.34 7.18
CA GLU A 156 9.96 11.55 6.30
C GLU A 156 11.05 12.44 6.92
N PRO A 157 11.63 12.07 8.08
CA PRO A 157 12.64 12.86 8.73
C PRO A 157 13.91 13.07 7.88
N ASP A 158 14.16 12.14 6.93
CA ASP A 158 15.27 12.21 5.97
C ASP A 158 15.05 13.24 4.85
N LEU A 159 13.81 13.62 4.56
CA LEU A 159 13.46 14.57 3.51
C LEU A 159 12.82 15.86 4.02
N CYS A 160 12.07 15.76 5.11
CA CYS A 160 11.12 16.78 5.52
C CYS A 160 11.59 17.67 6.68
N TRP A 161 12.76 17.45 7.23
CA TRP A 161 13.32 18.38 8.22
C TRP A 161 13.99 19.56 7.56
N ASP A 162 13.80 20.73 8.15
CA ASP A 162 14.34 21.99 7.68
C ASP A 162 15.55 22.43 8.52
N GLY A 163 16.36 23.33 7.97
CA GLY A 163 17.49 23.93 8.65
C GLY A 163 18.75 23.06 8.68
N GLU A 164 19.62 23.34 9.65
CA GLU A 164 20.93 22.72 9.80
C GLU A 164 20.88 21.25 10.23
N HIS A 165 19.73 20.80 10.79
CA HIS A 165 19.52 19.43 11.23
C HIS A 165 18.91 18.53 10.14
N ARG A 166 18.86 18.99 8.92
CA ARG A 166 18.33 18.22 7.79
C ARG A 166 19.04 16.87 7.68
N GLN A 167 18.26 15.79 7.66
CA GLN A 167 18.74 14.41 7.56
C GLN A 167 19.53 13.89 8.79
N SER A 168 19.41 14.51 9.95
CA SER A 168 20.03 13.97 11.18
C SER A 168 19.26 12.76 11.70
N ILE A 169 19.75 11.56 11.40
CA ILE A 169 19.16 10.30 11.89
C ILE A 169 19.35 10.13 13.40
N ALA A 170 20.44 10.61 13.96
CA ALA A 170 20.67 10.61 15.42
C ALA A 170 19.61 11.45 16.15
N LEU A 171 19.31 12.66 15.66
CA LEU A 171 18.25 13.51 16.20
C LEU A 171 16.87 12.85 16.05
N TYR A 172 16.62 12.19 14.91
CA TYR A 172 15.38 11.44 14.73
C TYR A 172 15.25 10.28 15.72
N ALA A 173 16.32 9.55 15.97
CA ALA A 173 16.32 8.49 16.99
C ALA A 173 16.02 9.03 18.40
N ASP A 174 16.53 10.20 18.75
CA ASP A 174 16.21 10.84 20.02
C ASP A 174 14.74 11.28 20.07
N LEU A 175 14.19 11.82 18.98
CA LEU A 175 12.75 12.11 18.87
C LEU A 175 11.90 10.84 19.06
N VAL A 176 12.30 9.72 18.47
CA VAL A 176 11.61 8.43 18.64
C VAL A 176 11.60 7.99 20.10
N LYS A 177 12.74 8.07 20.79
CA LYS A 177 12.83 7.67 22.21
C LYS A 177 11.94 8.53 23.10
N VAL A 178 12.01 9.85 22.95
CA VAL A 178 11.21 10.82 23.73
C VAL A 178 9.72 10.61 23.43
N SER A 179 9.36 10.54 22.17
CA SER A 179 7.95 10.38 21.75
C SER A 179 7.36 9.04 22.20
N SER A 180 8.14 7.96 22.08
CA SER A 180 7.72 6.62 22.54
C SER A 180 7.45 6.61 24.07
N ALA A 181 8.32 7.21 24.86
CA ALA A 181 8.15 7.31 26.30
C ALA A 181 6.88 8.12 26.66
N ALA A 182 6.66 9.24 25.99
CA ALA A 182 5.49 10.10 26.19
C ALA A 182 4.17 9.40 25.80
N LEU A 183 4.13 8.75 24.64
CA LEU A 183 2.97 7.99 24.18
C LEU A 183 2.63 6.83 25.14
N ARG A 184 3.65 6.07 25.57
CA ARG A 184 3.45 4.95 26.53
C ARG A 184 3.06 5.43 27.92
N LYS A 185 3.39 6.63 28.31
CA LYS A 185 2.90 7.25 29.55
C LYS A 185 1.38 7.49 29.49
N GLY A 186 0.86 7.93 28.33
CA GLY A 186 -0.57 8.10 28.11
C GLY A 186 -1.31 6.77 27.85
N ASN A 187 -0.67 5.87 27.10
CA ASN A 187 -1.19 4.54 26.77
C ASN A 187 -0.07 3.51 26.82
N LYS A 188 0.02 2.73 27.91
CA LYS A 188 1.07 1.71 28.11
C LYS A 188 1.11 0.63 27.02
N ASP A 189 0.01 0.44 26.31
CA ASP A 189 -0.16 -0.57 25.26
C ASP A 189 0.09 0.02 23.86
N ALA A 190 0.60 1.26 23.75
CA ALA A 190 0.89 1.91 22.49
C ALA A 190 1.91 1.11 21.64
N PHE A 191 1.51 0.78 20.41
CA PHE A 191 2.36 0.18 19.39
C PHE A 191 3.06 1.30 18.63
N ILE A 192 4.38 1.33 18.69
CA ILE A 192 5.19 2.41 18.12
C ILE A 192 5.87 1.96 16.84
N LEU A 193 5.61 2.67 15.76
CA LEU A 193 6.33 2.55 14.50
C LEU A 193 7.44 3.61 14.47
N GLY A 194 8.67 3.14 14.45
CA GLY A 194 9.81 3.97 14.06
C GLY A 194 9.98 3.93 12.55
N GLY A 195 10.80 4.80 12.01
CA GLY A 195 10.99 4.87 10.56
C GLY A 195 10.24 6.05 9.95
N GLY A 196 9.20 5.79 9.17
CA GLY A 196 8.58 6.83 8.34
C GLY A 196 9.60 7.49 7.40
N ILE A 197 10.73 6.80 7.17
CA ILE A 197 11.85 7.26 6.35
C ILE A 197 11.47 7.06 4.89
N ALA A 198 11.46 8.14 4.11
CA ALA A 198 11.04 8.14 2.71
C ALA A 198 11.85 7.18 1.83
N CYS A 199 13.11 6.99 2.17
CA CYS A 199 14.04 6.17 1.41
C CYS A 199 14.63 5.02 2.23
N GLY A 200 13.97 4.64 3.32
CA GLY A 200 14.53 3.77 4.37
C GLY A 200 14.86 2.34 3.96
N ILE A 201 14.23 1.83 2.91
CA ILE A 201 14.57 0.52 2.34
C ILE A 201 15.24 0.62 0.96
N ARG A 202 15.61 1.82 0.51
CA ARG A 202 16.23 2.05 -0.78
C ARG A 202 17.72 2.28 -0.67
N ASN A 203 18.48 1.63 -1.54
CA ASN A 203 19.90 1.83 -1.66
C ASN A 203 20.28 2.10 -3.13
N SER A 204 20.38 3.37 -3.47
CA SER A 204 20.77 3.83 -4.81
C SER A 204 21.83 4.92 -4.72
N LEU A 205 22.37 5.34 -5.86
CA LEU A 205 23.32 6.47 -5.92
C LEU A 205 22.75 7.78 -5.32
N ARG A 206 21.42 7.91 -5.30
CA ARG A 206 20.73 9.09 -4.75
C ARG A 206 20.33 8.92 -3.29
N TYR A 207 19.98 7.69 -2.89
CA TYR A 207 19.42 7.38 -1.57
C TYR A 207 20.20 6.23 -0.94
N ASN A 208 20.79 6.49 0.22
CA ASN A 208 21.50 5.47 1.00
C ASN A 208 20.64 5.03 2.20
N GLY A 209 19.42 4.54 1.89
CA GLY A 209 18.44 4.19 2.90
C GLY A 209 18.90 3.11 3.87
N PHE A 210 19.71 2.16 3.42
CA PHE A 210 20.26 1.13 4.32
C PHE A 210 21.23 1.72 5.35
N ALA A 211 22.04 2.72 4.98
CA ALA A 211 22.92 3.39 5.94
C ALA A 211 22.11 4.24 6.93
N LEU A 212 21.04 4.90 6.46
CA LEU A 212 20.15 5.66 7.34
C LEU A 212 19.44 4.73 8.34
N ALA A 213 18.96 3.59 7.89
CA ALA A 213 18.35 2.59 8.76
C ALA A 213 19.37 1.94 9.71
N ASP A 214 20.56 1.62 9.23
CA ASP A 214 21.65 1.07 10.05
C ASP A 214 22.06 2.07 11.15
N GLU A 215 22.21 3.34 10.81
CA GLU A 215 22.46 4.41 11.77
C GLU A 215 21.32 4.53 12.79
N PHE A 216 20.06 4.52 12.34
CA PHE A 216 18.87 4.61 13.19
C PHE A 216 18.82 3.49 14.23
N PHE A 217 18.97 2.24 13.79
CA PHE A 217 18.97 1.10 14.70
C PHE A 217 20.20 1.11 15.63
N GLY A 218 21.35 1.58 15.14
CA GLY A 218 22.58 1.75 15.91
C GLY A 218 22.46 2.74 17.07
N GLN A 219 21.44 3.64 17.06
CA GLN A 219 21.18 4.59 18.15
C GLN A 219 20.44 3.97 19.36
N GLY A 220 20.23 2.66 19.39
CA GLY A 220 19.58 1.98 20.52
C GLY A 220 18.09 2.22 20.61
N VAL A 221 17.40 2.27 19.48
CA VAL A 221 15.95 2.50 19.40
C VAL A 221 15.11 1.23 19.62
N LYS A 222 15.74 0.05 19.69
CA LYS A 222 15.09 -1.27 19.75
C LYS A 222 13.98 -1.34 20.80
N GLU A 223 14.22 -0.87 22.02
CA GLU A 223 13.25 -0.94 23.13
C GLU A 223 12.12 0.09 22.99
N TYR A 224 12.23 1.02 22.07
CA TYR A 224 11.28 2.11 21.88
C TYR A 224 10.30 1.87 20.76
N ILE A 225 10.54 0.93 19.85
CA ILE A 225 9.71 0.64 18.69
C ILE A 225 9.16 -0.80 18.72
N ASN A 226 7.99 -0.99 18.13
CA ASN A 226 7.33 -2.28 17.93
C ASN A 226 7.29 -2.69 16.46
N GLY A 227 7.56 -1.78 15.55
CA GLY A 227 7.60 -1.99 14.11
C GLY A 227 8.38 -0.90 13.40
N TYR A 228 8.62 -1.08 12.12
CA TYR A 228 9.30 -0.12 11.26
C TYR A 228 8.42 0.27 10.09
N SER A 229 8.21 1.57 9.90
CA SER A 229 7.50 2.12 8.75
C SER A 229 8.48 2.59 7.69
N TYR A 230 8.12 2.40 6.43
CA TYR A 230 8.87 2.91 5.28
C TYR A 230 7.93 3.41 4.19
N HIS A 231 8.39 4.33 3.36
CA HIS A 231 7.66 4.79 2.20
C HIS A 231 8.27 4.21 0.92
N ALA A 232 7.44 3.80 -0.02
CA ALA A 232 7.88 3.17 -1.26
C ALA A 232 7.14 3.74 -2.47
N TYR A 233 7.86 4.54 -3.27
CA TYR A 233 7.36 5.11 -4.52
C TYR A 233 8.20 4.60 -5.69
N ASP A 234 7.71 3.55 -6.36
CA ASP A 234 8.38 2.87 -7.45
C ASP A 234 7.55 2.86 -8.73
N VAL A 235 8.18 3.14 -9.88
CA VAL A 235 7.53 2.91 -11.18
C VAL A 235 7.38 1.42 -11.45
N PHE A 236 8.35 0.63 -10.98
CA PHE A 236 8.43 -0.83 -11.11
C PHE A 236 8.60 -1.48 -9.74
N PRO A 237 7.54 -1.64 -8.95
CA PRO A 237 7.65 -2.25 -7.63
C PRO A 237 8.26 -3.66 -7.69
N GLU A 238 7.97 -4.45 -8.72
CA GLU A 238 8.43 -5.83 -8.88
C GLU A 238 9.95 -5.95 -8.99
N MET A 239 10.59 -4.99 -9.65
CA MET A 239 12.03 -5.02 -9.86
C MET A 239 12.83 -4.52 -8.66
N VAL A 240 12.22 -3.68 -7.85
CA VAL A 240 12.92 -2.92 -6.81
C VAL A 240 12.67 -3.54 -5.43
N GLN A 241 11.44 -3.87 -5.09
CA GLN A 241 11.07 -4.25 -3.73
C GLN A 241 11.72 -5.56 -3.26
N ALA A 242 11.73 -6.61 -4.09
CA ALA A 242 12.27 -7.91 -3.71
C ALA A 242 13.74 -7.86 -3.25
N PRO A 243 14.69 -7.34 -4.05
CA PRO A 243 16.09 -7.28 -3.65
C PRO A 243 16.33 -6.27 -2.52
N GLU A 244 15.60 -5.16 -2.49
CA GLU A 244 15.78 -4.14 -1.46
C GLU A 244 15.26 -4.59 -0.10
N VAL A 245 14.07 -5.18 -0.03
CA VAL A 245 13.53 -5.74 1.23
C VAL A 245 14.42 -6.87 1.74
N ALA A 246 14.89 -7.77 0.86
CA ALA A 246 15.81 -8.83 1.26
C ALA A 246 17.15 -8.28 1.80
N ALA A 247 17.66 -7.21 1.19
CA ALA A 247 18.86 -6.54 1.68
C ALA A 247 18.60 -5.79 3.00
N PHE A 248 17.45 -5.16 3.13
CA PHE A 248 17.05 -4.47 4.36
C PHE A 248 16.89 -5.42 5.55
N ARG A 249 16.37 -6.64 5.33
CA ARG A 249 16.30 -7.67 6.38
C ARG A 249 17.66 -8.00 6.97
N ARG A 250 18.75 -7.98 6.17
CA ARG A 250 20.12 -8.13 6.70
C ARG A 250 20.54 -6.96 7.61
N VAL A 251 20.03 -5.75 7.36
CA VAL A 251 20.24 -4.64 8.30
C VAL A 251 19.51 -4.90 9.61
N LEU A 252 18.28 -5.42 9.57
CA LEU A 252 17.55 -5.82 10.78
C LEU A 252 18.26 -6.93 11.56
N GLU A 253 18.74 -7.97 10.88
CA GLU A 253 19.52 -9.06 11.46
C GLU A 253 20.77 -8.56 12.21
N LYS A 254 21.51 -7.62 11.61
CA LYS A 254 22.68 -7.00 12.24
C LYS A 254 22.37 -6.37 13.60
N HIS A 255 21.14 -5.88 13.80
CA HIS A 255 20.69 -5.25 15.03
C HIS A 255 19.83 -6.14 15.93
N GLY A 256 19.68 -7.45 15.58
CA GLY A 256 18.84 -8.39 16.33
C GLY A 256 17.35 -8.03 16.27
N LEU A 257 16.86 -7.65 15.09
CA LEU A 257 15.50 -7.17 14.81
C LEU A 257 14.83 -7.97 13.68
N GLU A 258 15.22 -9.25 13.49
CA GLU A 258 14.74 -10.11 12.40
C GLU A 258 13.21 -10.23 12.34
N GLY A 259 12.57 -10.24 13.51
CA GLY A 259 11.12 -10.34 13.65
C GLY A 259 10.37 -9.01 13.68
N LEU A 260 11.05 -7.89 13.44
CA LEU A 260 10.40 -6.58 13.49
C LEU A 260 9.36 -6.45 12.36
N PRO A 261 8.07 -6.19 12.68
CA PRO A 261 7.05 -5.95 11.66
C PRO A 261 7.40 -4.77 10.76
N LEU A 262 7.24 -4.96 9.45
CA LEU A 262 7.44 -3.91 8.44
C LEU A 262 6.09 -3.40 7.95
N TRP A 263 5.86 -2.10 8.06
CA TRP A 263 4.67 -1.43 7.52
C TRP A 263 5.08 -0.56 6.34
N GLN A 264 4.53 -0.83 5.17
CA GLN A 264 4.63 0.11 4.07
C GLN A 264 3.62 1.23 4.35
N GLY A 265 4.12 2.37 4.86
CA GLY A 265 3.31 3.44 5.42
C GLY A 265 2.74 4.38 4.37
N GLU A 266 3.45 4.54 3.25
CA GLU A 266 3.05 5.47 2.20
C GLU A 266 3.63 5.06 0.85
N GLY A 267 2.76 4.88 -0.14
CA GLY A 267 3.16 4.56 -1.51
C GLY A 267 2.01 4.74 -2.49
N GLY A 268 2.34 4.96 -3.76
CA GLY A 268 1.36 5.17 -4.82
C GLY A 268 1.94 5.92 -6.01
N CYS A 269 1.09 6.32 -6.94
CA CYS A 269 1.46 7.17 -8.06
C CYS A 269 0.35 8.15 -8.40
N PRO A 270 0.66 9.29 -9.05
CA PRO A 270 -0.37 10.26 -9.39
C PRO A 270 -1.28 9.77 -10.52
N ALA A 271 -2.53 10.23 -10.54
CA ALA A 271 -3.50 9.98 -11.61
C ALA A 271 -3.35 10.94 -12.80
N LYS A 272 -2.54 11.96 -12.66
CA LYS A 272 -2.26 12.97 -13.70
C LYS A 272 -0.83 13.48 -13.53
N TRP A 273 -0.29 14.03 -14.62
CA TRP A 273 0.96 14.74 -14.52
C TRP A 273 0.85 15.90 -13.52
N GLN A 274 1.87 16.06 -12.70
CA GLN A 274 2.03 17.17 -11.77
C GLN A 274 3.50 17.54 -11.66
N LYS A 275 3.80 18.75 -11.20
CA LYS A 275 5.16 19.29 -11.19
C LYS A 275 6.04 18.63 -10.14
N ASP A 276 5.50 18.41 -8.95
CA ASP A 276 6.22 18.02 -7.75
C ASP A 276 5.71 16.68 -7.19
N ASN A 277 6.35 16.17 -6.16
CA ASN A 277 6.13 14.90 -5.46
C ASN A 277 6.72 13.67 -6.17
N ALA A 278 6.67 12.54 -5.49
CA ALA A 278 7.21 11.27 -5.97
C ALA A 278 6.57 10.86 -7.31
N LEU A 279 7.37 10.32 -8.23
CA LEU A 279 6.93 9.82 -9.54
C LEU A 279 6.25 10.86 -10.46
N SER A 280 6.17 12.12 -10.07
CA SER A 280 5.44 13.18 -10.80
C SER A 280 5.92 13.42 -12.23
N LYS A 281 7.19 13.11 -12.53
CA LYS A 281 7.81 13.36 -13.84
C LYS A 281 7.42 12.36 -14.93
N HIS A 282 6.63 11.34 -14.59
CA HIS A 282 6.16 10.33 -15.53
C HIS A 282 4.76 10.68 -16.06
N PRO A 283 4.41 10.24 -17.28
CA PRO A 283 3.12 10.54 -17.91
C PRO A 283 2.00 9.64 -17.37
N TRP A 284 1.64 9.84 -16.11
CA TRP A 284 0.54 9.14 -15.45
C TRP A 284 -0.83 9.56 -15.98
N ASP A 285 -1.80 8.66 -15.83
CA ASP A 285 -3.22 8.85 -16.03
C ASP A 285 -4.01 7.93 -15.08
N ASP A 286 -5.34 8.10 -15.03
CA ASP A 286 -6.22 7.33 -14.15
C ASP A 286 -6.11 5.81 -14.36
N ALA A 287 -5.91 5.37 -15.61
CA ALA A 287 -5.79 3.94 -15.91
C ALA A 287 -4.46 3.36 -15.43
N LYS A 288 -3.37 4.09 -15.60
CA LYS A 288 -2.05 3.69 -15.12
C LYS A 288 -2.00 3.68 -13.59
N GLN A 289 -2.65 4.65 -12.95
CA GLN A 289 -2.77 4.68 -11.48
C GLN A 289 -3.46 3.40 -10.95
N ALA A 290 -4.58 3.00 -11.55
CA ALA A 290 -5.31 1.80 -11.13
C ALA A 290 -4.48 0.52 -11.27
N ARG A 291 -3.76 0.37 -12.40
CA ARG A 291 -2.87 -0.77 -12.65
C ARG A 291 -1.69 -0.79 -11.66
N HIS A 292 -1.06 0.35 -11.47
CA HIS A 292 0.07 0.49 -10.56
C HIS A 292 -0.32 0.21 -9.10
N LEU A 293 -1.47 0.67 -8.64
CA LEU A 293 -2.00 0.40 -7.30
C LEU A 293 -2.01 -1.10 -7.00
N LEU A 294 -2.60 -1.90 -7.90
CA LEU A 294 -2.68 -3.36 -7.75
C LEU A 294 -1.28 -4.00 -7.68
N ARG A 295 -0.40 -3.60 -8.57
CA ARG A 295 0.97 -4.10 -8.65
C ARG A 295 1.75 -3.78 -7.38
N ASN A 296 1.71 -2.52 -6.94
CA ASN A 296 2.46 -2.06 -5.77
C ASN A 296 2.00 -2.79 -4.50
N MET A 297 0.69 -2.82 -4.22
CA MET A 297 0.18 -3.41 -3.00
C MET A 297 0.39 -4.92 -2.92
N LEU A 298 0.27 -5.65 -4.04
CA LEU A 298 0.57 -7.09 -4.06
C LEU A 298 2.08 -7.36 -3.84
N CYS A 299 2.95 -6.51 -4.38
CA CYS A 299 4.38 -6.62 -4.14
C CYS A 299 4.73 -6.37 -2.66
N ASP A 300 4.16 -5.34 -2.03
CA ASP A 300 4.35 -5.07 -0.61
C ASP A 300 4.01 -6.31 0.25
N LEU A 301 2.82 -6.88 0.04
CA LEU A 301 2.36 -8.05 0.78
C LEU A 301 3.23 -9.29 0.55
N ARG A 302 3.65 -9.53 -0.71
CA ARG A 302 4.52 -10.64 -1.07
C ARG A 302 5.89 -10.54 -0.40
N HIS A 303 6.43 -9.34 -0.29
CA HIS A 303 7.76 -9.12 0.28
C HIS A 303 7.74 -8.89 1.80
N GLY A 304 6.58 -9.16 2.42
CA GLY A 304 6.44 -9.27 3.87
C GLY A 304 6.17 -7.97 4.58
N ALA A 305 5.58 -6.98 3.89
CA ALA A 305 4.92 -5.89 4.58
C ALA A 305 3.73 -6.46 5.36
N GLU A 306 3.67 -6.18 6.65
CA GLU A 306 2.53 -6.55 7.50
C GLU A 306 1.27 -5.78 7.08
N ILE A 307 1.45 -4.49 6.80
CA ILE A 307 0.42 -3.58 6.29
C ILE A 307 0.97 -2.89 5.04
N SER A 308 0.13 -2.80 4.00
CA SER A 308 0.38 -1.98 2.81
C SER A 308 -0.59 -0.83 2.78
N SER A 309 -0.08 0.42 2.78
CA SER A 309 -0.88 1.65 2.81
C SER A 309 -0.79 2.39 1.49
N TYR A 310 -1.92 2.64 0.86
CA TYR A 310 -1.97 3.43 -0.37
C TYR A 310 -2.11 4.93 -0.06
N PHE A 311 -1.24 5.74 -0.58
CA PHE A 311 -1.33 7.19 -0.58
C PHE A 311 -2.06 7.66 -1.85
N MET A 312 -3.36 8.07 -1.83
CA MET A 312 -4.21 8.26 -0.67
C MET A 312 -5.71 8.23 -1.05
N LEU A 313 -6.60 8.49 -0.09
CA LEU A 313 -8.06 8.48 -0.35
C LEU A 313 -8.50 9.59 -1.31
N SER A 314 -8.11 10.84 -1.07
CA SER A 314 -8.55 11.99 -1.87
C SER A 314 -7.38 12.81 -2.39
N ASP A 315 -7.48 13.29 -3.61
CA ASP A 315 -6.65 14.41 -4.07
C ASP A 315 -6.79 15.59 -3.12
N PHE A 316 -5.81 16.48 -3.16
CA PHE A 316 -5.84 17.73 -2.44
C PHE A 316 -4.99 18.81 -3.14
N THR A 317 -5.01 20.01 -2.60
CA THR A 317 -4.21 21.12 -3.13
C THR A 317 -3.27 21.64 -2.07
N TYR A 318 -1.97 21.52 -2.32
CA TYR A 318 -0.95 22.16 -1.49
C TYR A 318 -1.07 23.69 -1.56
N ARG A 319 -0.85 24.32 -0.41
CA ARG A 319 -0.54 25.75 -0.37
C ARG A 319 0.94 25.89 -0.02
N TYR A 320 1.75 26.28 -0.99
CA TYR A 320 3.17 26.54 -0.79
C TYR A 320 3.41 27.82 0.04
N ALA A 321 4.59 27.93 0.65
CA ALA A 321 4.95 29.10 1.48
C ALA A 321 4.89 30.44 0.71
N ASN A 322 5.12 30.42 -0.60
CA ASN A 322 5.02 31.60 -1.46
C ASN A 322 3.56 31.93 -1.88
N GLY A 323 2.55 31.24 -1.31
CA GLY A 323 1.14 31.42 -1.61
C GLY A 323 0.64 30.75 -2.90
N THR A 324 1.51 30.13 -3.69
CA THR A 324 1.08 29.38 -4.88
C THR A 324 0.38 28.08 -4.48
N LEU A 325 -0.53 27.60 -5.33
CA LEU A 325 -1.25 26.35 -5.16
C LEU A 325 -0.64 25.27 -6.07
N GLY A 326 -0.47 24.07 -5.57
CA GLY A 326 -0.02 22.91 -6.32
C GLY A 326 -0.92 21.69 -6.10
N PRO A 327 -1.45 21.10 -7.18
CA PRO A 327 -2.30 19.93 -7.05
C PRO A 327 -1.49 18.70 -6.60
N CYS A 328 -2.14 17.82 -5.84
CA CYS A 328 -1.67 16.49 -5.51
C CYS A 328 -2.69 15.47 -5.99
N HIS A 329 -2.36 14.71 -7.02
CA HIS A 329 -3.27 13.82 -7.75
C HIS A 329 -3.05 12.35 -7.44
N TYR A 330 -2.82 11.98 -6.17
CA TYR A 330 -2.65 10.58 -5.77
C TYR A 330 -3.94 9.91 -5.31
N GLY A 331 -5.02 10.70 -5.13
CA GLY A 331 -6.26 10.22 -4.57
C GLY A 331 -6.96 9.16 -5.40
N LEU A 332 -7.65 8.23 -4.72
CA LEU A 332 -8.67 7.38 -5.32
C LEU A 332 -9.90 8.19 -5.71
N LEU A 333 -10.08 9.32 -5.04
CA LEU A 333 -11.12 10.32 -5.29
C LEU A 333 -10.47 11.61 -5.83
N SER A 334 -11.08 12.22 -6.83
CA SER A 334 -10.65 13.54 -7.30
C SER A 334 -11.00 14.64 -6.30
N HIS A 335 -10.30 15.76 -6.34
CA HIS A 335 -10.65 16.97 -5.58
C HIS A 335 -10.81 18.14 -6.56
N PRO A 336 -11.80 19.01 -6.40
CA PRO A 336 -12.75 19.11 -5.27
C PRO A 336 -14.04 18.29 -5.39
N ASP A 337 -14.24 17.52 -6.47
CA ASP A 337 -15.52 16.90 -6.79
C ASP A 337 -15.74 15.54 -6.14
N TYR A 338 -14.69 14.90 -5.61
CA TYR A 338 -14.68 13.58 -4.99
C TYR A 338 -15.22 12.47 -5.91
N GLN A 339 -14.96 12.59 -7.22
CA GLN A 339 -15.32 11.56 -8.19
C GLN A 339 -14.39 10.35 -8.06
N ARG A 340 -14.95 9.16 -8.09
CA ARG A 340 -14.21 7.90 -8.02
C ARG A 340 -13.43 7.64 -9.29
N ARG A 341 -12.15 7.33 -9.16
CA ARG A 341 -11.27 6.92 -10.26
C ARG A 341 -11.31 5.40 -10.47
N PRO A 342 -10.80 4.88 -11.57
CA PRO A 342 -10.60 3.44 -11.74
C PRO A 342 -9.81 2.78 -10.61
N SER A 343 -8.85 3.50 -10.01
CA SER A 343 -8.08 3.06 -8.86
C SER A 343 -8.93 2.84 -7.60
N PHE A 344 -10.06 3.54 -7.44
CA PHE A 344 -11.02 3.29 -6.37
C PHE A 344 -11.58 1.87 -6.46
N TYR A 345 -12.02 1.46 -7.64
CA TYR A 345 -12.61 0.13 -7.86
C TYR A 345 -11.56 -0.98 -7.77
N ALA A 346 -10.35 -0.71 -8.24
CA ALA A 346 -9.21 -1.60 -8.08
C ALA A 346 -8.91 -1.87 -6.59
N TYR A 347 -8.83 -0.80 -5.78
CA TYR A 347 -8.60 -0.91 -4.34
C TYR A 347 -9.77 -1.59 -3.62
N GLN A 348 -11.01 -1.27 -4.00
CA GLN A 348 -12.22 -1.90 -3.46
C GLN A 348 -12.22 -3.42 -3.70
N SER A 349 -11.83 -3.84 -4.90
CA SER A 349 -11.70 -5.28 -5.22
C SER A 349 -10.64 -5.96 -4.38
N LEU A 350 -9.49 -5.31 -4.13
CA LEU A 350 -8.47 -5.85 -3.22
C LEU A 350 -9.01 -5.97 -1.79
N CYS A 351 -9.71 -4.96 -1.29
CA CYS A 351 -10.31 -5.02 0.04
C CYS A 351 -11.32 -6.17 0.13
N GLU A 352 -12.14 -6.41 -0.91
CA GLU A 352 -13.08 -7.52 -0.92
C GLU A 352 -12.38 -8.88 -0.96
N LEU A 353 -11.38 -9.05 -1.83
CA LEU A 353 -10.60 -10.28 -1.93
C LEU A 353 -9.83 -10.61 -0.64
N PHE A 354 -9.42 -9.59 0.09
CA PHE A 354 -8.52 -9.70 1.24
C PHE A 354 -9.21 -9.40 2.58
N ARG A 355 -10.53 -9.64 2.65
CA ARG A 355 -11.29 -9.48 3.89
C ARG A 355 -10.75 -10.37 5.00
N GLY A 356 -10.61 -9.82 6.19
CA GLY A 356 -9.89 -10.46 7.29
C GLY A 356 -8.40 -10.51 6.98
N ARG A 357 -7.72 -11.53 7.50
CA ARG A 357 -6.29 -11.71 7.31
C ARG A 357 -6.00 -12.66 6.14
N VAL A 358 -5.45 -12.12 5.07
CA VAL A 358 -4.91 -12.89 3.95
C VAL A 358 -3.45 -13.24 4.20
N GLU A 359 -3.04 -14.46 3.82
CA GLU A 359 -1.66 -14.91 3.91
C GLU A 359 -1.13 -15.39 2.55
N LEU A 360 0.19 -15.41 2.38
CA LEU A 360 0.80 -16.08 1.25
C LEU A 360 0.55 -17.58 1.35
N TYR A 361 0.36 -18.25 0.21
CA TYR A 361 0.05 -19.67 0.16
C TYR A 361 1.00 -20.40 -0.79
N GLU A 362 1.93 -21.19 -0.23
CA GLU A 362 2.97 -21.88 -0.99
C GLU A 362 2.61 -23.32 -1.36
N ASP A 363 1.53 -23.89 -0.79
CA ASP A 363 1.13 -25.28 -1.01
C ASP A 363 0.37 -25.50 -2.35
N ILE A 364 0.11 -24.41 -3.08
CA ILE A 364 -0.41 -24.45 -4.44
C ILE A 364 0.60 -23.85 -5.41
N LEU A 365 0.88 -24.57 -6.46
CA LEU A 365 1.78 -24.14 -7.52
C LEU A 365 0.99 -23.91 -8.80
N PHE A 366 1.32 -22.84 -9.50
CA PHE A 366 0.81 -22.67 -10.86
C PHE A 366 1.89 -22.15 -11.80
N SER A 367 1.85 -22.64 -13.01
CA SER A 367 2.72 -22.21 -14.11
C SER A 367 1.89 -21.65 -15.25
N LEU A 368 2.49 -20.76 -16.02
CA LEU A 368 1.88 -20.11 -17.18
C LEU A 368 2.76 -20.33 -18.39
N HIS A 369 2.16 -20.82 -19.46
CA HIS A 369 2.81 -21.11 -20.73
C HIS A 369 2.08 -20.36 -21.83
N LYS A 370 2.78 -19.70 -22.76
CA LYS A 370 2.11 -19.08 -23.90
C LYS A 370 1.33 -20.14 -24.70
N THR A 371 0.11 -19.80 -25.04
CA THR A 371 -0.80 -20.72 -25.73
C THR A 371 -0.31 -21.08 -27.15
N ASP A 372 0.37 -20.17 -27.83
CA ASP A 372 0.81 -20.31 -29.25
C ASP A 372 2.24 -20.87 -29.39
N GLU A 373 2.92 -21.25 -28.33
CA GLU A 373 4.22 -21.90 -28.43
C GLU A 373 4.02 -23.38 -28.78
N GLU A 374 4.05 -23.70 -30.08
CA GLU A 374 4.32 -25.08 -30.53
C GLU A 374 5.63 -25.55 -29.89
N ARG A 375 5.58 -26.74 -29.28
CA ARG A 375 6.79 -27.40 -28.72
C ARG A 375 7.66 -27.85 -29.89
N HIS A 376 8.49 -27.00 -30.40
CA HIS A 376 9.59 -27.40 -31.28
C HIS A 376 10.77 -27.84 -30.41
N GLU A 377 11.47 -28.90 -30.82
CA GLU A 377 12.81 -29.18 -30.32
C GLU A 377 13.71 -28.01 -30.74
N ILE A 378 14.06 -27.16 -29.79
CA ILE A 378 14.93 -25.99 -29.99
C ILE A 378 16.36 -26.35 -29.57
N SER A 379 17.33 -25.86 -30.34
CA SER A 379 18.75 -25.98 -30.00
C SER A 379 19.07 -25.20 -28.70
N ILE A 380 20.19 -25.53 -28.06
CA ILE A 380 20.64 -24.82 -26.84
C ILE A 380 20.84 -23.32 -27.10
N GLU A 381 21.30 -22.95 -28.30
CA GLU A 381 21.52 -21.57 -28.70
C GLU A 381 20.20 -20.81 -28.93
N GLU A 382 19.22 -21.46 -29.53
CA GLU A 382 17.85 -20.92 -29.66
C GLU A 382 17.16 -20.82 -28.28
N SER A 383 17.37 -21.78 -27.39
CA SER A 383 16.88 -21.74 -26.03
C SER A 383 17.42 -20.53 -25.26
N ALA A 384 18.74 -20.27 -25.36
CA ALA A 384 19.35 -19.10 -24.74
C ALA A 384 18.83 -17.77 -25.29
N ALA A 385 18.56 -17.70 -26.61
CA ALA A 385 17.96 -16.52 -27.24
C ALA A 385 16.49 -16.32 -26.86
N ILE A 386 15.75 -17.41 -26.63
CA ILE A 386 14.37 -17.40 -26.15
C ILE A 386 14.33 -17.02 -24.69
N ASP A 387 15.24 -17.54 -23.84
CA ASP A 387 15.35 -17.19 -22.44
C ASP A 387 15.66 -15.70 -22.23
N ALA A 388 16.47 -15.11 -23.09
CA ALA A 388 16.73 -13.66 -23.11
C ALA A 388 15.46 -12.82 -23.51
N LYS A 389 14.50 -13.44 -24.19
CA LYS A 389 13.20 -12.85 -24.58
C LYS A 389 12.06 -13.34 -23.70
N ARG A 390 12.30 -14.22 -22.73
CA ARG A 390 11.25 -14.70 -21.82
C ARG A 390 10.64 -13.52 -21.10
N VAL A 391 9.35 -13.37 -21.30
CA VAL A 391 8.55 -12.38 -20.63
C VAL A 391 8.42 -12.81 -19.18
N SER A 392 8.96 -12.02 -18.28
CA SER A 392 8.73 -12.19 -16.85
C SER A 392 7.22 -12.09 -16.58
N ILE A 393 6.65 -13.05 -15.86
CA ILE A 393 5.28 -13.03 -15.36
C ILE A 393 5.36 -13.08 -13.84
N GLU A 394 4.81 -12.07 -13.19
CA GLU A 394 4.64 -12.10 -11.74
C GLU A 394 3.45 -12.99 -11.38
N ARG A 395 3.64 -13.80 -10.34
CA ARG A 395 2.67 -14.78 -9.85
C ARG A 395 2.56 -14.69 -8.35
N PHE A 396 1.32 -14.69 -7.87
CA PHE A 396 1.00 -14.60 -6.45
C PHE A 396 -0.03 -15.66 -6.10
N SER A 397 0.20 -16.35 -5.00
CA SER A 397 -0.76 -17.25 -4.39
C SER A 397 -1.04 -16.78 -2.99
N PHE A 398 -2.30 -16.52 -2.70
CA PHE A 398 -2.77 -16.16 -1.37
C PHE A 398 -3.79 -17.17 -0.89
N ILE A 399 -3.98 -17.26 0.42
CA ILE A 399 -5.08 -17.98 1.01
C ILE A 399 -5.94 -17.03 1.83
N ASN A 400 -7.24 -17.07 1.62
CA ASN A 400 -8.23 -16.31 2.39
C ASN A 400 -9.37 -17.24 2.79
N LYS A 401 -9.65 -17.35 4.10
CA LYS A 401 -10.71 -18.21 4.67
C LYS A 401 -10.69 -19.64 4.12
N GLY A 402 -9.48 -20.16 3.87
CA GLY A 402 -9.28 -21.52 3.34
C GLY A 402 -9.37 -21.67 1.82
N PHE A 403 -9.65 -20.60 1.07
CA PHE A 403 -9.68 -20.57 -0.39
C PHE A 403 -8.38 -19.99 -0.96
N PRO A 404 -7.73 -20.70 -1.91
CA PRO A 404 -6.60 -20.14 -2.63
C PRO A 404 -7.08 -19.09 -3.65
N LEU A 405 -6.35 -17.97 -3.72
CA LEU A 405 -6.55 -16.89 -4.68
C LEU A 405 -5.26 -16.77 -5.50
N LEU A 406 -5.35 -16.98 -6.81
CA LEU A 406 -4.19 -16.91 -7.71
C LEU A 406 -4.22 -15.60 -8.48
N ALA A 407 -3.11 -14.86 -8.51
CA ALA A 407 -2.99 -13.66 -9.28
C ALA A 407 -1.74 -13.69 -10.16
N TRP A 408 -1.84 -13.11 -11.35
CA TRP A 408 -0.69 -13.00 -12.26
C TRP A 408 -0.82 -11.78 -13.16
N TYR A 409 0.31 -11.28 -13.61
CA TYR A 409 0.38 -10.23 -14.61
C TYR A 409 1.79 -10.15 -15.23
N ARG A 410 1.91 -9.42 -16.31
CA ARG A 410 3.18 -9.07 -16.93
C ARG A 410 3.71 -7.75 -16.36
N PRO A 411 4.85 -7.72 -15.64
CA PRO A 411 5.46 -6.51 -15.18
C PRO A 411 6.13 -5.76 -16.34
N VAL A 412 5.44 -4.77 -16.87
CA VAL A 412 5.93 -3.91 -17.95
C VAL A 412 6.02 -2.46 -17.48
N ASN A 413 6.76 -1.65 -18.24
CA ASN A 413 6.75 -0.22 -17.99
C ASN A 413 5.32 0.33 -18.20
N PRO A 414 4.69 0.92 -17.19
CA PRO A 414 3.31 1.40 -17.30
C PRO A 414 3.13 2.52 -18.35
N HIS A 415 4.23 3.09 -18.84
CA HIS A 415 4.23 4.18 -19.81
C HIS A 415 4.53 3.73 -21.24
N ILE A 416 4.84 2.46 -21.46
CA ILE A 416 5.15 1.88 -22.77
C ILE A 416 4.11 0.82 -23.08
N PRO A 417 3.32 0.98 -24.16
CA PRO A 417 2.39 -0.08 -24.58
C PRO A 417 3.16 -1.35 -24.96
N GLU A 418 2.77 -2.46 -24.37
CA GLU A 418 3.33 -3.76 -24.77
C GLU A 418 2.21 -4.72 -25.15
N PRO A 419 2.47 -5.69 -26.05
CA PRO A 419 1.46 -6.65 -26.44
C PRO A 419 1.05 -7.52 -25.25
N MET A 420 -0.24 -7.66 -25.10
CA MET A 420 -0.90 -8.60 -24.20
C MET A 420 -0.99 -9.96 -24.91
N PHE A 421 -0.96 -11.05 -24.14
CA PHE A 421 -0.99 -12.39 -24.70
C PHE A 421 -1.85 -13.37 -23.88
N LEU A 422 -2.13 -14.52 -24.47
CA LEU A 422 -2.86 -15.59 -23.82
C LEU A 422 -1.89 -16.64 -23.28
N ASN A 423 -2.27 -17.23 -22.16
CA ASN A 423 -1.54 -18.31 -21.52
C ASN A 423 -2.41 -19.53 -21.29
N THR A 424 -1.77 -20.68 -21.24
CA THR A 424 -2.29 -21.85 -20.58
C THR A 424 -1.75 -21.90 -19.16
N MET A 425 -2.63 -21.94 -18.19
CA MET A 425 -2.31 -22.11 -16.78
C MET A 425 -2.39 -23.58 -16.39
N VAL A 426 -1.42 -24.05 -15.63
CA VAL A 426 -1.41 -25.36 -15.01
C VAL A 426 -1.31 -25.18 -13.51
N ILE A 427 -2.28 -25.72 -12.76
CA ILE A 427 -2.39 -25.61 -11.30
C ILE A 427 -2.20 -26.99 -10.69
N GLU A 428 -1.33 -27.10 -9.71
CA GLU A 428 -0.98 -28.31 -8.99
C GLU A 428 -0.86 -28.05 -7.48
N GLY A 429 -0.96 -29.09 -6.69
CA GLY A 429 -0.79 -29.01 -5.25
C GLY A 429 -2.09 -29.07 -4.48
N GLU A 430 -2.03 -28.70 -3.21
CA GLU A 430 -3.18 -28.75 -2.33
C GLU A 430 -4.29 -27.80 -2.81
N LYS A 431 -5.53 -28.28 -2.82
CA LYS A 431 -6.73 -27.51 -3.23
C LYS A 431 -6.78 -27.14 -4.72
N ALA A 432 -5.93 -27.72 -5.59
CA ALA A 432 -5.98 -27.46 -7.02
C ALA A 432 -7.34 -27.78 -7.62
N GLU A 433 -8.05 -28.81 -7.10
CA GLU A 433 -9.39 -29.21 -7.53
C GLU A 433 -10.46 -28.12 -7.34
N LEU A 434 -10.25 -27.14 -6.47
CA LEU A 434 -11.16 -26.01 -6.32
C LEU A 434 -11.24 -25.14 -7.58
N PHE A 435 -10.26 -25.26 -8.49
CA PHE A 435 -10.20 -24.56 -9.77
C PHE A 435 -10.78 -25.35 -10.93
N LEU A 436 -11.56 -26.41 -10.68
CA LEU A 436 -12.34 -27.09 -11.71
C LEU A 436 -13.57 -26.26 -12.16
N ASP A 437 -14.04 -25.36 -11.32
CA ASP A 437 -15.02 -24.32 -11.64
C ASP A 437 -14.49 -22.95 -11.27
N PRO A 438 -13.53 -22.41 -12.03
CA PRO A 438 -12.87 -21.17 -11.69
C PRO A 438 -13.63 -19.95 -12.22
N LEU A 439 -13.44 -18.82 -11.55
CA LEU A 439 -13.83 -17.51 -12.04
C LEU A 439 -12.61 -16.60 -12.16
N LEU A 440 -12.48 -15.94 -13.29
CA LEU A 440 -11.47 -14.92 -13.55
C LEU A 440 -12.06 -13.56 -13.21
N LEU A 441 -11.41 -12.82 -12.33
CA LEU A 441 -11.77 -11.46 -11.96
C LEU A 441 -10.82 -10.47 -12.60
N ASP A 442 -11.38 -9.47 -13.28
CA ASP A 442 -10.70 -8.21 -13.54
C ASP A 442 -10.98 -7.25 -12.36
N PRO A 443 -10.02 -6.99 -11.49
CA PRO A 443 -10.28 -6.23 -10.26
C PRO A 443 -10.54 -4.73 -10.51
N ILE A 444 -10.24 -4.20 -11.69
CA ILE A 444 -10.49 -2.80 -12.03
C ILE A 444 -11.92 -2.60 -12.53
N THR A 445 -12.37 -3.45 -13.46
CA THR A 445 -13.73 -3.39 -13.98
C THR A 445 -14.74 -4.08 -13.08
N GLN A 446 -14.27 -4.91 -12.14
CA GLN A 446 -15.06 -5.78 -11.27
C GLN A 446 -15.90 -6.80 -12.04
N GLU A 447 -15.50 -7.11 -13.26
CA GLU A 447 -16.16 -8.13 -14.08
C GLU A 447 -15.62 -9.52 -13.76
N LEU A 448 -16.53 -10.47 -13.66
CA LEU A 448 -16.25 -11.90 -13.52
C LEU A 448 -16.45 -12.62 -14.86
N TRP A 449 -15.51 -13.48 -15.17
CA TRP A 449 -15.47 -14.26 -16.40
C TRP A 449 -15.28 -15.72 -16.07
N ARG A 450 -15.98 -16.60 -16.78
CA ARG A 450 -15.81 -18.05 -16.66
C ARG A 450 -14.91 -18.54 -17.79
N PRO A 451 -13.75 -19.13 -17.49
CA PRO A 451 -12.94 -19.83 -18.48
C PRO A 451 -13.71 -21.03 -19.07
N GLU A 452 -13.72 -21.17 -20.40
CA GLU A 452 -14.48 -22.20 -21.10
C GLU A 452 -13.69 -23.52 -21.25
N ARG A 453 -12.36 -23.45 -21.18
CA ARG A 453 -11.46 -24.58 -21.39
C ARG A 453 -10.73 -24.93 -20.10
N VAL A 454 -11.40 -25.75 -19.29
CA VAL A 454 -10.87 -26.25 -18.01
C VAL A 454 -10.81 -27.76 -18.08
N GLU A 455 -9.64 -28.34 -17.90
CA GLU A 455 -9.39 -29.78 -17.96
C GLU A 455 -8.85 -30.28 -16.63
N LYS A 456 -9.35 -31.43 -16.18
CA LYS A 456 -8.85 -32.18 -15.05
C LYS A 456 -7.89 -33.28 -15.54
N GLU A 457 -6.70 -33.29 -15.01
CA GLU A 457 -5.74 -34.39 -15.17
C GLU A 457 -5.54 -35.09 -13.83
N GLU A 458 -5.79 -36.38 -13.76
CA GLU A 458 -5.45 -37.16 -12.57
C GLU A 458 -3.98 -37.59 -12.65
N ARG A 459 -3.24 -37.34 -11.59
CA ARG A 459 -1.82 -37.66 -11.46
C ARG A 459 -1.56 -38.42 -10.17
N TRP A 460 -0.47 -39.17 -10.14
CA TRP A 460 -0.03 -39.80 -8.90
C TRP A 460 0.32 -38.69 -7.89
N GLY A 461 -0.47 -38.56 -6.82
CA GLY A 461 -0.30 -37.54 -5.78
C GLY A 461 -1.30 -36.39 -5.82
N GLY A 462 -2.30 -36.38 -6.71
CA GLY A 462 -3.36 -35.37 -6.68
C GLY A 462 -3.95 -34.99 -8.04
N VAL A 463 -4.69 -33.92 -8.04
CA VAL A 463 -5.34 -33.34 -9.22
C VAL A 463 -4.47 -32.24 -9.80
N ARG A 464 -4.32 -32.25 -11.12
CA ARG A 464 -3.81 -31.13 -11.90
C ARG A 464 -4.98 -30.50 -12.65
N VAL A 465 -5.06 -29.19 -12.63
CA VAL A 465 -6.05 -28.43 -13.39
C VAL A 465 -5.34 -27.61 -14.48
N ARG A 466 -5.79 -27.80 -15.72
CA ARG A 466 -5.28 -27.06 -16.88
C ARG A 466 -6.36 -26.12 -17.39
N ILE A 467 -6.01 -24.85 -17.59
CA ILE A 467 -6.93 -23.83 -18.09
C ILE A 467 -6.27 -23.12 -19.26
N GLU A 468 -6.90 -23.15 -20.42
CA GLU A 468 -6.36 -22.61 -21.65
C GLU A 468 -6.89 -21.21 -21.98
N ASN A 469 -6.10 -20.46 -22.76
CA ASN A 469 -6.47 -19.16 -23.31
C ASN A 469 -6.84 -18.11 -22.25
N LEU A 470 -6.16 -18.13 -21.09
CA LEU A 470 -6.29 -17.09 -20.08
C LEU A 470 -5.52 -15.84 -20.49
N PRO A 471 -6.12 -14.64 -20.35
CA PRO A 471 -5.44 -13.39 -20.63
C PRO A 471 -4.33 -13.09 -19.60
N THR A 472 -3.25 -12.47 -20.06
CA THR A 472 -2.24 -11.87 -19.19
C THR A 472 -2.14 -10.39 -19.52
N ALA A 473 -2.57 -9.57 -18.56
CA ALA A 473 -2.53 -8.12 -18.63
C ALA A 473 -1.23 -7.57 -18.01
N ASP A 474 -1.04 -6.26 -18.08
CA ASP A 474 0.04 -5.50 -17.41
C ASP A 474 -0.30 -5.12 -15.95
N TYR A 475 -1.36 -5.72 -15.41
CA TYR A 475 -1.80 -5.62 -14.02
C TYR A 475 -2.43 -6.93 -13.57
N PRO A 476 -2.48 -7.19 -12.25
CA PRO A 476 -2.99 -8.44 -11.71
C PRO A 476 -4.43 -8.75 -12.12
N LEU A 477 -4.63 -9.91 -12.73
CA LEU A 477 -5.91 -10.59 -12.83
C LEU A 477 -5.95 -11.68 -11.77
N PHE A 478 -7.13 -12.00 -11.24
CA PHE A 478 -7.29 -13.00 -10.21
C PHE A 478 -8.09 -14.20 -10.69
N LEU A 479 -7.57 -15.40 -10.48
CA LEU A 479 -8.33 -16.63 -10.62
C LEU A 479 -8.81 -17.08 -9.25
N LEU A 480 -10.11 -17.26 -9.12
CA LEU A 480 -10.81 -17.55 -7.88
C LEU A 480 -11.56 -18.90 -8.02
N PRO A 481 -11.61 -19.73 -6.96
CA PRO A 481 -12.59 -20.83 -6.92
C PRO A 481 -14.02 -20.27 -7.03
N GLY A 482 -14.88 -20.87 -7.83
CA GLY A 482 -16.27 -20.43 -7.94
C GLY A 482 -17.02 -20.47 -6.61
N THR A 483 -16.66 -21.43 -5.74
CA THR A 483 -17.19 -21.54 -4.38
C THR A 483 -16.81 -20.37 -3.48
N PHE A 484 -15.65 -19.75 -3.68
CA PHE A 484 -15.25 -18.52 -2.96
C PHE A 484 -16.22 -17.37 -3.27
N VAL A 485 -16.50 -17.14 -4.56
CA VAL A 485 -17.37 -16.05 -5.01
C VAL A 485 -18.83 -16.24 -4.58
N SER A 486 -19.28 -17.49 -4.45
CA SER A 486 -20.66 -17.78 -4.01
C SER A 486 -20.87 -17.63 -2.50
N GLN A 487 -19.79 -17.58 -1.70
CA GLN A 487 -19.83 -17.40 -0.24
C GLN A 487 -19.52 -15.96 0.19
N ALA A 488 -18.90 -15.16 -0.70
CA ALA A 488 -18.66 -13.73 -0.50
C ALA A 488 -19.93 -12.92 -0.84
#